data_e637634637da29802d23f566ae297cce
#
_entry.id   e637634637da29802d23f566ae297cce
#
_cell.length_a   1.000
_cell.length_b   1.000
_cell.length_c   1.000
_cell.angle_alpha   90.00
_cell.angle_beta   90.00
_cell.angle_gamma   90.00
#
_symmetry.space_group_name_H-M   'P 1'
#
loop_
_entity.id
_entity.type
_entity.pdbx_description
1 polymer ?
#
loop_
_entity_poly.entity_id
_entity_poly.type
_entity_poly.pdbx_seq_one_letter_code
_entity_poly.pdbx_strand_id
1 'polypeptide(L)'
;VTEVDEGAGDVLQLTSDRHNGLLLFDHCGALMGAWRANVNGLFVAGASGRSVSDNDAQECRPGPELMNPAWLHRASAFRVEGDSRVLLDAQGGHVARLLPGAKPTPGPNLPSPAGPPVVTDEVRRAFASAAALPAGLTPARRDTLLGRWVPVDARPGRFGSGGPYVELRDDGTWRGSDGCNGEGGRWVAGPAGDLLATSGPSTAIGCDSVPVGFWLFKAWRAGLDGEVLVLLDAQGGETGRLKRDR
;
A
#
# COMPACT_ATOMS: atom_id res chain seq x y z
N VAL A 1 -6.60 -2.52 -17.38
CA VAL A 1 -7.18 -3.84 -17.02
C VAL A 1 -6.22 -4.92 -17.44
N THR A 2 -5.86 -5.81 -16.54
CA THR A 2 -4.86 -6.86 -16.76
C THR A 2 -5.39 -8.20 -16.24
N GLU A 3 -5.10 -9.27 -16.96
CA GLU A 3 -5.35 -10.63 -16.48
C GLU A 3 -4.20 -11.08 -15.58
N VAL A 4 -4.49 -11.80 -14.51
CA VAL A 4 -3.50 -12.33 -13.57
C VAL A 4 -3.23 -13.80 -13.93
N ASP A 5 -1.98 -14.11 -14.18
CA ASP A 5 -1.53 -15.41 -14.68
C ASP A 5 -1.79 -16.57 -13.70
N GLU A 6 -1.73 -16.30 -12.39
CA GLU A 6 -1.91 -17.31 -11.34
C GLU A 6 -3.37 -17.50 -10.88
N GLY A 7 -4.28 -16.59 -11.25
CA GLY A 7 -5.71 -16.71 -11.01
C GLY A 7 -6.43 -16.84 -12.34
N ALA A 8 -6.73 -18.03 -12.80
CA ALA A 8 -7.38 -18.24 -14.08
C ALA A 8 -8.70 -17.46 -14.16
N GLY A 9 -8.69 -16.35 -14.90
CA GLY A 9 -9.84 -15.47 -15.10
C GLY A 9 -9.89 -14.23 -14.18
N ASP A 10 -8.94 -14.05 -13.28
CA ASP A 10 -8.90 -12.84 -12.44
C ASP A 10 -8.52 -11.60 -13.25
N VAL A 11 -9.23 -10.49 -13.02
CA VAL A 11 -8.98 -9.22 -13.72
C VAL A 11 -8.63 -8.13 -12.72
N LEU A 12 -7.37 -7.69 -12.74
CA LEU A 12 -6.89 -6.60 -11.92
C LEU A 12 -7.04 -5.26 -12.66
N GLN A 13 -7.66 -4.30 -12.00
CA GLN A 13 -7.75 -2.92 -12.46
C GLN A 13 -7.11 -1.98 -11.46
N LEU A 14 -6.11 -1.23 -11.92
CA LEU A 14 -5.41 -0.23 -11.13
C LEU A 14 -5.78 1.15 -11.66
N THR A 15 -6.35 2.01 -10.82
CA THR A 15 -6.67 3.38 -11.16
C THR A 15 -5.61 4.32 -10.59
N SER A 16 -5.31 5.39 -11.32
CA SER A 16 -4.38 6.44 -10.90
C SER A 16 -5.12 7.73 -10.49
N ASP A 17 -6.31 7.57 -9.92
CA ASP A 17 -7.03 8.66 -9.30
C ASP A 17 -6.37 9.11 -7.98
N ARG A 18 -6.99 10.06 -7.29
CA ARG A 18 -6.47 10.61 -6.03
C ARG A 18 -6.18 9.55 -4.94
N HIS A 19 -6.72 8.35 -5.07
CA HIS A 19 -6.65 7.28 -4.08
C HIS A 19 -5.86 6.06 -4.55
N ASN A 20 -5.41 6.04 -5.83
CA ASN A 20 -4.75 4.88 -6.42
C ASN A 20 -5.54 3.59 -6.13
N GLY A 21 -6.78 3.56 -6.59
CA GLY A 21 -7.71 2.47 -6.34
C GLY A 21 -7.28 1.16 -7.01
N LEU A 22 -7.53 0.07 -6.32
CA LEU A 22 -7.36 -1.29 -6.81
C LEU A 22 -8.73 -1.96 -6.84
N LEU A 23 -9.06 -2.60 -7.96
CA LEU A 23 -10.18 -3.53 -8.11
C LEU A 23 -9.63 -4.84 -8.67
N LEU A 24 -9.84 -5.92 -7.95
CA LEU A 24 -9.56 -7.28 -8.42
C LEU A 24 -10.88 -8.02 -8.56
N PHE A 25 -11.26 -8.30 -9.79
CA PHE A 25 -12.45 -9.09 -10.11
C PHE A 25 -12.05 -10.56 -10.22
N ASP A 26 -12.69 -11.40 -9.46
CA ASP A 26 -12.54 -12.85 -9.46
C ASP A 26 -13.91 -13.53 -9.57
N HIS A 27 -13.98 -14.86 -9.48
CA HIS A 27 -15.21 -15.62 -9.57
C HIS A 27 -16.19 -15.34 -8.41
N CYS A 28 -15.71 -14.81 -7.28
CA CYS A 28 -16.54 -14.48 -6.11
C CYS A 28 -17.02 -13.03 -6.09
N GLY A 29 -16.53 -12.18 -6.98
CA GLY A 29 -16.94 -10.78 -7.02
C GLY A 29 -15.79 -9.80 -7.29
N ALA A 30 -15.71 -8.75 -6.49
CA ALA A 30 -14.67 -7.74 -6.64
C ALA A 30 -14.04 -7.39 -5.28
N LEU A 31 -12.72 -7.55 -5.19
CA LEU A 31 -11.92 -7.09 -4.09
C LEU A 31 -11.54 -5.62 -4.35
N MET A 32 -11.75 -4.77 -3.36
CA MET A 32 -11.42 -3.35 -3.41
C MET A 32 -10.21 -3.07 -2.53
N GLY A 33 -9.38 -2.11 -2.94
CA GLY A 33 -8.21 -1.74 -2.17
C GLY A 33 -7.47 -0.53 -2.73
N ALA A 34 -6.22 -0.41 -2.31
CA ALA A 34 -5.31 0.63 -2.77
C ALA A 34 -3.98 0.02 -3.21
N TRP A 35 -3.28 0.73 -4.08
CA TRP A 35 -1.97 0.33 -4.56
C TRP A 35 -1.03 1.52 -4.66
N ARG A 36 0.27 1.25 -4.63
CA ARG A 36 1.33 2.22 -4.95
C ARG A 36 2.47 1.53 -5.68
N ALA A 37 3.11 2.29 -6.56
CA ALA A 37 4.32 1.85 -7.23
C ALA A 37 5.23 3.06 -7.47
N ASN A 38 6.51 2.82 -7.71
CA ASN A 38 7.45 3.86 -8.08
C ASN A 38 8.27 3.47 -9.32
N VAL A 39 9.00 4.42 -9.87
CA VAL A 39 9.86 4.20 -11.06
C VAL A 39 11.04 3.25 -10.79
N ASN A 40 11.37 2.99 -9.53
CA ASN A 40 12.43 2.06 -9.12
C ASN A 40 11.95 0.60 -9.05
N GLY A 41 10.70 0.34 -9.47
CA GLY A 41 10.13 -1.01 -9.55
C GLY A 41 9.53 -1.51 -8.24
N LEU A 42 9.36 -0.70 -7.20
CA LEU A 42 8.60 -1.10 -6.03
C LEU A 42 7.10 -1.11 -6.34
N PHE A 43 6.41 -2.08 -5.77
CA PHE A 43 4.95 -2.23 -5.86
C PHE A 43 4.40 -2.70 -4.52
N VAL A 44 3.33 -2.09 -4.08
CA VAL A 44 2.58 -2.53 -2.91
C VAL A 44 1.09 -2.37 -3.15
N ALA A 45 0.33 -3.36 -2.75
CA ALA A 45 -1.12 -3.33 -2.83
C ALA A 45 -1.73 -3.94 -1.58
N GLY A 46 -2.87 -3.43 -1.15
CA GLY A 46 -3.61 -3.91 0.01
C GLY A 46 -5.10 -3.84 -0.22
N ALA A 47 -5.81 -4.90 0.18
CA ALA A 47 -7.26 -4.95 0.13
C ALA A 47 -7.87 -4.22 1.32
N SER A 48 -9.04 -3.62 1.10
CA SER A 48 -9.82 -2.91 2.13
C SER A 48 -11.27 -3.37 2.24
N GLY A 49 -11.76 -4.10 1.26
CA GLY A 49 -13.13 -4.60 1.25
C GLY A 49 -13.42 -5.48 0.03
N ARG A 50 -14.57 -6.14 0.04
CA ARG A 50 -15.05 -6.98 -1.06
C ARG A 50 -16.55 -6.77 -1.31
N SER A 51 -16.93 -6.69 -2.57
CA SER A 51 -18.31 -6.88 -3.02
C SER A 51 -18.46 -8.31 -3.53
N VAL A 52 -19.49 -9.01 -3.07
CA VAL A 52 -19.79 -10.39 -3.47
C VAL A 52 -20.83 -10.37 -4.58
N SER A 53 -20.65 -11.19 -5.61
CA SER A 53 -21.69 -11.41 -6.63
C SER A 53 -22.87 -12.21 -6.05
N ASP A 54 -24.06 -12.10 -6.66
CA ASP A 54 -25.27 -12.81 -6.20
C ASP A 54 -25.20 -14.35 -6.26
N ASN A 55 -24.15 -14.88 -6.87
CA ASN A 55 -23.88 -16.32 -6.86
C ASN A 55 -23.17 -16.69 -5.55
N ASP A 56 -23.93 -16.76 -4.45
CA ASP A 56 -23.49 -17.20 -3.12
C ASP A 56 -23.08 -18.66 -3.08
N ALA A 57 -22.08 -19.03 -3.89
CA ALA A 57 -21.44 -20.31 -3.73
C ALA A 57 -20.77 -20.34 -2.34
N GLN A 58 -20.84 -21.46 -1.67
CA GLN A 58 -20.25 -21.65 -0.34
C GLN A 58 -18.75 -21.33 -0.32
N GLU A 59 -18.07 -21.48 -1.46
CA GLU A 59 -16.67 -21.14 -1.71
C GLU A 59 -16.37 -19.64 -1.66
N CYS A 60 -17.38 -18.78 -1.88
CA CYS A 60 -17.25 -17.33 -1.84
C CYS A 60 -17.56 -16.70 -0.47
N ARG A 61 -17.64 -17.51 0.58
CA ARG A 61 -17.81 -16.98 1.94
C ARG A 61 -16.57 -16.22 2.37
N PRO A 62 -16.74 -15.04 3.01
CA PRO A 62 -15.60 -14.24 3.46
C PRO A 62 -14.66 -15.06 4.35
N GLY A 63 -13.41 -15.17 3.90
CA GLY A 63 -12.31 -15.79 4.61
C GLY A 63 -11.02 -15.02 4.38
N PRO A 64 -9.96 -15.27 5.14
CA PRO A 64 -8.70 -14.54 5.01
C PRO A 64 -8.12 -14.57 3.59
N GLU A 65 -8.22 -15.69 2.90
CA GLU A 65 -7.68 -15.88 1.54
C GLU A 65 -8.45 -15.05 0.49
N LEU A 66 -9.78 -14.97 0.62
CA LEU A 66 -10.62 -14.16 -0.27
C LEU A 66 -10.40 -12.66 -0.08
N MET A 67 -10.01 -12.24 1.13
CA MET A 67 -9.70 -10.84 1.41
C MET A 67 -8.26 -10.47 1.08
N ASN A 68 -7.36 -11.45 1.01
CA ASN A 68 -5.94 -11.24 0.75
C ASN A 68 -5.39 -12.35 -0.15
N PRO A 69 -5.61 -12.29 -1.47
CA PRO A 69 -5.04 -13.26 -2.40
C PRO A 69 -3.53 -13.38 -2.19
N ALA A 70 -3.03 -14.61 -2.06
CA ALA A 70 -1.65 -14.87 -1.67
C ALA A 70 -0.63 -14.20 -2.62
N TRP A 71 -0.92 -14.19 -3.92
CA TRP A 71 -0.06 -13.55 -4.91
C TRP A 71 0.00 -12.03 -4.70
N LEU A 72 -1.13 -11.35 -4.43
CA LEU A 72 -1.18 -9.90 -4.19
C LEU A 72 -0.47 -9.55 -2.88
N HIS A 73 -0.61 -10.41 -1.87
CA HIS A 73 0.05 -10.24 -0.59
C HIS A 73 1.58 -10.37 -0.68
N ARG A 74 2.10 -11.26 -1.51
CA ARG A 74 3.54 -11.46 -1.71
C ARG A 74 4.18 -10.39 -2.59
N ALA A 75 3.41 -9.74 -3.49
CA ALA A 75 3.94 -8.76 -4.43
C ALA A 75 4.55 -7.55 -3.70
N SER A 76 5.81 -7.27 -3.98
CA SER A 76 6.56 -6.15 -3.39
C SER A 76 7.35 -5.34 -4.42
N ALA A 77 7.50 -5.88 -5.64
CA ALA A 77 8.16 -5.22 -6.75
C ALA A 77 7.52 -5.59 -8.08
N PHE A 78 7.89 -4.87 -9.13
CA PHE A 78 7.51 -5.21 -10.50
C PHE A 78 8.64 -4.93 -11.47
N ARG A 79 8.60 -5.62 -12.61
CA ARG A 79 9.39 -5.30 -13.80
C ARG A 79 8.52 -5.30 -15.04
N VAL A 80 8.97 -4.58 -16.05
CA VAL A 80 8.31 -4.49 -17.36
C VAL A 80 8.91 -5.52 -18.29
N GLU A 81 8.08 -6.36 -18.90
CA GLU A 81 8.48 -7.33 -19.93
C GLU A 81 7.56 -7.19 -21.15
N GLY A 82 8.04 -6.49 -22.18
CA GLY A 82 7.17 -6.12 -23.31
C GLY A 82 5.94 -5.36 -22.84
N ASP A 83 4.76 -5.84 -23.20
CA ASP A 83 3.49 -5.24 -22.78
C ASP A 83 3.02 -5.73 -21.41
N SER A 84 3.66 -6.76 -20.85
CA SER A 84 3.29 -7.32 -19.55
C SER A 84 4.02 -6.64 -18.39
N ARG A 85 3.49 -6.83 -17.18
CA ARG A 85 4.13 -6.47 -15.92
C ARG A 85 4.26 -7.73 -15.07
N VAL A 86 5.48 -8.05 -14.69
CA VAL A 86 5.76 -9.19 -13.81
C VAL A 86 5.87 -8.68 -12.38
N LEU A 87 5.02 -9.17 -11.51
CA LEU A 87 5.08 -8.90 -10.08
C LEU A 87 6.08 -9.86 -9.42
N LEU A 88 6.85 -9.33 -8.51
CA LEU A 88 7.92 -10.04 -7.82
C LEU A 88 7.72 -9.95 -6.30
N ASP A 89 8.17 -10.98 -5.59
CA ASP A 89 8.27 -10.94 -4.13
C ASP A 89 9.53 -10.18 -3.66
N ALA A 90 9.73 -10.12 -2.34
CA ALA A 90 10.88 -9.43 -1.73
C ALA A 90 12.24 -10.09 -2.05
N GLN A 91 12.26 -11.32 -2.52
CA GLN A 91 13.44 -12.07 -2.93
C GLN A 91 13.68 -11.99 -4.45
N GLY A 92 12.80 -11.30 -5.19
CA GLY A 92 12.83 -11.21 -6.64
C GLY A 92 12.22 -12.42 -7.36
N GLY A 93 11.57 -13.32 -6.62
CA GLY A 93 10.83 -14.46 -7.17
C GLY A 93 9.58 -14.01 -7.92
N HIS A 94 9.23 -14.72 -8.99
CA HIS A 94 8.00 -14.48 -9.75
C HIS A 94 6.76 -14.76 -8.90
N VAL A 95 5.81 -13.84 -8.90
CA VAL A 95 4.55 -13.93 -8.15
C VAL A 95 3.35 -13.99 -9.07
N ALA A 96 3.28 -13.09 -10.03
CA ALA A 96 2.20 -13.03 -11.00
C ALA A 96 2.66 -12.27 -12.26
N ARG A 97 2.00 -12.54 -13.38
CA ARG A 97 2.16 -11.80 -14.64
C ARG A 97 0.86 -11.08 -14.97
N LEU A 98 0.94 -9.78 -15.14
CA LEU A 98 -0.21 -8.97 -15.53
C LEU A 98 -0.18 -8.77 -17.06
N LEU A 99 -1.19 -9.33 -17.73
CA LEU A 99 -1.37 -9.21 -19.17
C LEU A 99 -2.39 -8.11 -19.48
N PRO A 100 -2.11 -7.17 -20.42
CA PRO A 100 -3.05 -6.12 -20.74
C PRO A 100 -4.24 -6.66 -21.57
N GLY A 101 -5.38 -5.97 -21.47
CA GLY A 101 -6.52 -6.20 -22.37
C GLY A 101 -7.72 -6.92 -21.78
N ALA A 102 -7.58 -7.63 -20.66
CA ALA A 102 -8.71 -8.27 -19.99
C ALA A 102 -9.78 -7.25 -19.56
N LYS A 103 -11.03 -7.67 -19.60
CA LYS A 103 -12.19 -6.89 -19.15
C LYS A 103 -12.95 -7.69 -18.11
N PRO A 104 -13.28 -7.11 -16.95
CA PRO A 104 -14.11 -7.81 -15.98
C PRO A 104 -15.53 -7.99 -16.51
N THR A 105 -16.18 -9.07 -16.12
CA THR A 105 -17.59 -9.27 -16.37
C THR A 105 -18.42 -8.39 -15.43
N PRO A 106 -19.31 -7.52 -15.94
CA PRO A 106 -20.21 -6.75 -15.09
C PRO A 106 -21.13 -7.66 -14.29
N GLY A 107 -21.46 -7.26 -13.08
CA GLY A 107 -22.42 -7.97 -12.22
C GLY A 107 -23.27 -6.97 -11.42
N PRO A 108 -24.45 -7.38 -10.92
CA PRO A 108 -25.42 -6.46 -10.32
C PRO A 108 -24.91 -5.75 -9.06
N ASN A 109 -24.08 -6.41 -8.27
CA ASN A 109 -23.55 -5.86 -7.01
C ASN A 109 -22.03 -5.52 -7.10
N LEU A 110 -21.48 -5.53 -8.31
CA LEU A 110 -20.05 -5.27 -8.50
C LEU A 110 -19.80 -3.79 -8.81
N PRO A 111 -18.66 -3.23 -8.38
CA PRO A 111 -18.28 -1.90 -8.78
C PRO A 111 -18.12 -1.84 -10.30
N SER A 112 -18.53 -0.72 -10.89
CA SER A 112 -18.32 -0.51 -12.33
C SER A 112 -16.83 -0.51 -12.66
N PRO A 113 -16.39 -1.24 -13.69
CA PRO A 113 -15.03 -1.16 -14.16
C PRO A 113 -14.66 0.27 -14.53
N ALA A 114 -13.48 0.73 -14.13
CA ALA A 114 -13.00 2.03 -14.56
C ALA A 114 -12.78 2.06 -16.07
N GLY A 115 -12.94 3.22 -16.68
CA GLY A 115 -12.61 3.42 -18.09
C GLY A 115 -11.09 3.28 -18.36
N PRO A 116 -10.68 3.33 -19.64
CA PRO A 116 -9.27 3.34 -19.99
C PRO A 116 -8.53 4.45 -19.22
N PRO A 117 -7.30 4.18 -18.74
CA PRO A 117 -6.54 5.19 -17.99
C PRO A 117 -6.20 6.38 -18.91
N VAL A 118 -6.40 7.59 -18.39
CA VAL A 118 -5.99 8.82 -19.06
C VAL A 118 -4.70 9.32 -18.41
N VAL A 119 -3.62 9.37 -19.19
CA VAL A 119 -2.33 9.87 -18.71
C VAL A 119 -2.33 11.39 -18.75
N THR A 120 -2.75 12.02 -17.66
CA THR A 120 -2.69 13.46 -17.45
C THR A 120 -1.31 13.91 -16.94
N ASP A 121 -1.04 15.22 -16.96
CA ASP A 121 0.19 15.75 -16.34
C ASP A 121 0.20 15.57 -14.81
N GLU A 122 -0.96 15.51 -14.17
CA GLU A 122 -1.09 15.16 -12.75
C GLU A 122 -0.63 13.73 -12.50
N VAL A 123 -1.09 12.78 -13.32
CA VAL A 123 -0.65 11.38 -13.27
C VAL A 123 0.86 11.26 -13.52
N ARG A 124 1.39 11.95 -14.54
CA ARG A 124 2.83 11.94 -14.80
C ARG A 124 3.64 12.47 -13.62
N ARG A 125 3.19 13.55 -12.97
CA ARG A 125 3.84 14.08 -11.76
C ARG A 125 3.74 13.13 -10.58
N ALA A 126 2.60 12.48 -10.38
CA ALA A 126 2.38 11.51 -9.30
C ALA A 126 3.30 10.29 -9.40
N PHE A 127 3.67 9.90 -10.63
CA PHE A 127 4.58 8.77 -10.88
C PHE A 127 6.00 9.22 -11.30
N ALA A 128 6.35 10.48 -11.13
CA ALA A 128 7.72 10.93 -11.31
C ALA A 128 8.66 10.37 -10.21
N SER A 129 9.95 10.38 -10.49
CA SER A 129 10.96 10.01 -9.49
C SER A 129 10.82 10.91 -8.26
N ALA A 130 10.77 10.31 -7.09
CA ALA A 130 10.81 11.07 -5.85
C ALA A 130 12.17 11.79 -5.68
N ALA A 131 12.15 12.92 -5.01
CA ALA A 131 13.36 13.66 -4.66
C ALA A 131 14.36 12.76 -3.95
N ALA A 132 15.66 13.02 -4.15
CA ALA A 132 16.71 12.29 -3.45
C ALA A 132 16.62 12.55 -1.94
N LEU A 133 17.08 11.58 -1.15
CA LEU A 133 17.24 11.80 0.28
C LEU A 133 18.24 12.95 0.54
N PRO A 134 17.94 13.87 1.50
CA PRO A 134 18.90 14.85 1.98
C PRO A 134 20.22 14.21 2.42
N ALA A 135 21.34 14.84 2.13
CA ALA A 135 22.69 14.30 2.40
C ALA A 135 22.94 13.97 3.89
N GLY A 136 22.20 14.57 4.82
CA GLY A 136 22.31 14.29 6.26
C GLY A 136 21.56 13.05 6.74
N LEU A 137 20.77 12.41 5.87
CA LEU A 137 19.98 11.24 6.22
C LEU A 137 20.62 9.96 5.69
N THR A 138 20.71 8.94 6.52
CA THR A 138 21.08 7.58 6.10
C THR A 138 19.83 6.89 5.53
N PRO A 139 19.87 6.30 4.30
CA PRO A 139 18.73 5.60 3.74
C PRO A 139 18.23 4.51 4.68
N ALA A 140 16.94 4.57 5.04
CA ALA A 140 16.33 3.52 5.83
C ALA A 140 16.09 2.29 4.94
N ARG A 141 16.44 1.12 5.45
CA ARG A 141 16.28 -0.18 4.80
C ARG A 141 15.19 -0.97 5.49
N ARG A 142 14.74 -2.05 4.83
CA ARG A 142 13.70 -2.90 5.38
C ARG A 142 14.01 -3.36 6.80
N ASP A 143 15.21 -3.87 7.06
CA ASP A 143 15.67 -4.34 8.37
C ASP A 143 15.67 -3.24 9.43
N THR A 144 16.12 -2.04 9.06
CA THR A 144 16.13 -0.88 9.96
C THR A 144 14.75 -0.31 10.24
N LEU A 145 13.79 -0.53 9.35
CA LEU A 145 12.40 -0.06 9.49
C LEU A 145 11.55 -0.95 10.38
N LEU A 146 11.83 -2.26 10.48
CA LEU A 146 11.04 -3.22 11.26
C LEU A 146 10.87 -2.79 12.71
N GLY A 147 9.68 -3.02 13.26
CA GLY A 147 9.32 -2.77 14.65
C GLY A 147 8.45 -1.54 14.85
N ARG A 148 8.32 -1.14 16.11
CA ARG A 148 7.38 -0.11 16.54
C ARG A 148 8.05 1.25 16.65
N TRP A 149 7.35 2.26 16.13
CA TRP A 149 7.78 3.64 16.04
C TRP A 149 6.69 4.56 16.60
N VAL A 150 7.07 5.58 17.35
CA VAL A 150 6.18 6.60 17.93
C VAL A 150 6.61 7.99 17.47
N PRO A 151 5.70 8.95 17.36
CA PRO A 151 6.07 10.33 17.03
C PRO A 151 7.10 10.89 18.02
N VAL A 152 8.07 11.64 17.50
CA VAL A 152 9.10 12.29 18.35
C VAL A 152 8.46 13.20 19.38
N ASP A 153 7.44 13.97 18.97
CA ASP A 153 6.79 15.00 19.78
C ASP A 153 5.48 14.53 20.45
N ALA A 154 5.20 13.22 20.45
CA ALA A 154 4.02 12.69 21.13
C ALA A 154 4.10 12.98 22.63
N ARG A 155 3.15 13.77 23.14
CA ARG A 155 3.06 14.08 24.57
C ARG A 155 2.39 12.91 25.31
N PRO A 156 3.06 12.32 26.34
CA PRO A 156 2.44 11.28 27.14
C PRO A 156 1.14 11.76 27.80
N GLY A 157 0.15 10.88 27.92
CA GLY A 157 -1.09 11.13 28.66
C GLY A 157 -2.18 11.94 27.95
N ARG A 158 -1.96 12.37 26.71
CA ARG A 158 -2.96 13.08 25.89
C ARG A 158 -3.88 12.14 25.11
N PHE A 159 -3.47 10.92 24.93
CA PHE A 159 -4.15 9.88 24.15
C PHE A 159 -4.60 8.74 25.07
N GLY A 160 -5.64 8.02 24.67
CA GLY A 160 -6.06 6.80 25.38
C GLY A 160 -4.93 5.78 25.56
N SER A 161 -5.21 4.62 26.06
CA SER A 161 -4.26 3.62 26.58
C SER A 161 -3.14 3.14 25.64
N GLY A 162 -3.01 3.67 24.41
CA GLY A 162 -2.02 3.18 23.43
C GLY A 162 -1.19 4.23 22.72
N GLY A 163 -1.51 5.53 22.82
CA GLY A 163 -0.82 6.60 22.10
C GLY A 163 -0.73 6.39 20.58
N PRO A 164 -0.23 7.38 19.80
CA PRO A 164 0.01 7.22 18.39
C PRO A 164 1.27 6.39 18.12
N TYR A 165 1.17 5.45 17.16
CA TYR A 165 2.29 4.60 16.77
C TYR A 165 2.11 4.02 15.38
N VAL A 166 3.21 3.57 14.76
CA VAL A 166 3.26 2.71 13.60
C VAL A 166 4.15 1.51 13.92
N GLU A 167 3.72 0.30 13.61
CA GLU A 167 4.51 -0.93 13.69
C GLU A 167 4.66 -1.54 12.31
N LEU A 168 5.87 -1.57 11.79
CA LEU A 168 6.23 -2.17 10.51
C LEU A 168 6.69 -3.61 10.74
N ARG A 169 6.03 -4.57 10.07
CA ARG A 169 6.24 -5.99 10.27
C ARG A 169 6.98 -6.63 9.10
N ASP A 170 7.62 -7.74 9.37
CA ASP A 170 8.41 -8.49 8.40
C ASP A 170 7.58 -9.19 7.31
N ASP A 171 6.28 -9.42 7.56
CA ASP A 171 5.33 -9.92 6.56
C ASP A 171 4.87 -8.85 5.54
N GLY A 172 5.41 -7.62 5.61
CA GLY A 172 5.04 -6.50 4.75
C GLY A 172 3.70 -5.86 5.13
N THR A 173 3.13 -6.20 6.29
CA THR A 173 2.01 -5.45 6.88
C THR A 173 2.51 -4.36 7.81
N TRP A 174 1.71 -3.32 7.98
CA TRP A 174 1.88 -2.39 9.07
C TRP A 174 0.56 -2.22 9.82
N ARG A 175 0.66 -1.92 11.09
CA ARG A 175 -0.46 -1.49 11.92
C ARG A 175 -0.07 -0.27 12.73
N GLY A 176 -1.06 0.50 13.16
CA GLY A 176 -0.82 1.69 13.93
C GLY A 176 -2.07 2.20 14.60
N SER A 177 -1.90 3.34 15.23
CA SER A 177 -2.98 4.14 15.78
C SER A 177 -2.59 5.61 15.71
N ASP A 178 -3.55 6.46 15.42
CA ASP A 178 -3.38 7.92 15.53
C ASP A 178 -3.52 8.43 16.97
N GLY A 179 -3.72 7.52 17.92
CA GLY A 179 -4.02 7.78 19.31
C GLY A 179 -5.49 7.58 19.67
N CYS A 180 -6.38 7.41 18.67
CA CYS A 180 -7.81 7.18 18.82
C CYS A 180 -8.30 6.06 17.91
N ASN A 181 -7.84 6.07 16.69
CA ASN A 181 -8.28 5.17 15.63
C ASN A 181 -7.19 4.14 15.33
N GLY A 182 -7.62 2.89 15.15
CA GLY A 182 -6.74 1.85 14.62
C GLY A 182 -6.57 2.03 13.10
N GLU A 183 -5.35 1.83 12.65
CA GLU A 183 -4.94 1.95 11.26
C GLU A 183 -4.09 0.76 10.85
N GLY A 184 -4.00 0.49 9.56
CA GLY A 184 -3.14 -0.56 9.04
C GLY A 184 -3.08 -0.57 7.53
N GLY A 185 -2.23 -1.42 6.98
CA GLY A 185 -2.05 -1.57 5.55
C GLY A 185 -0.85 -2.43 5.19
N ARG A 186 -0.34 -2.21 4.01
CA ARG A 186 0.85 -2.89 3.48
C ARG A 186 1.97 -1.88 3.28
N TRP A 187 3.22 -2.37 3.33
CA TRP A 187 4.40 -1.54 3.07
C TRP A 187 5.51 -2.32 2.37
N VAL A 188 6.32 -1.59 1.62
CA VAL A 188 7.55 -2.08 0.99
C VAL A 188 8.62 -1.01 1.07
N ALA A 189 9.88 -1.43 1.09
CA ALA A 189 11.03 -0.52 1.10
C ALA A 189 12.09 -0.97 0.10
N GLY A 190 12.73 -0.01 -0.54
CA GLY A 190 13.86 -0.20 -1.44
C GLY A 190 15.21 0.17 -0.80
N PRO A 191 16.32 -0.20 -1.44
CA PRO A 191 17.66 -0.05 -0.87
C PRO A 191 18.11 1.41 -0.72
N ALA A 192 17.54 2.33 -1.51
CA ALA A 192 17.91 3.75 -1.50
C ALA A 192 17.02 4.61 -0.57
N GLY A 193 16.35 3.99 0.39
CA GLY A 193 15.40 4.65 1.27
C GLY A 193 14.03 4.86 0.63
N ASP A 194 13.72 4.20 -0.48
CA ASP A 194 12.35 4.20 -1.01
C ASP A 194 11.42 3.54 -0.01
N LEU A 195 10.26 4.14 0.22
CA LEU A 195 9.22 3.62 1.10
C LEU A 195 7.85 3.87 0.48
N LEU A 196 7.08 2.81 0.30
CA LEU A 196 5.68 2.91 -0.12
C LEU A 196 4.80 2.18 0.87
N ALA A 197 3.67 2.79 1.23
CA ALA A 197 2.66 2.16 2.06
C ALA A 197 1.26 2.41 1.52
N THR A 198 0.36 1.44 1.68
CA THR A 198 -1.08 1.61 1.47
C THR A 198 -1.77 1.79 2.80
N SER A 199 -2.95 2.43 2.79
CA SER A 199 -3.85 2.46 3.93
C SER A 199 -5.00 1.48 3.71
N GLY A 200 -5.36 0.76 4.76
CA GLY A 200 -6.56 -0.04 4.85
C GLY A 200 -7.71 0.70 5.55
N PRO A 201 -8.77 -0.02 5.96
CA PRO A 201 -9.85 0.54 6.73
C PRO A 201 -9.34 1.11 8.06
N SER A 202 -9.93 2.22 8.49
CA SER A 202 -9.68 2.87 9.77
C SER A 202 -10.99 3.18 10.46
N THR A 203 -11.00 3.22 11.78
CA THR A 203 -12.11 3.80 12.54
C THR A 203 -12.09 5.33 12.40
N ALA A 204 -13.22 5.98 12.66
CA ALA A 204 -13.36 7.43 12.50
C ALA A 204 -13.88 8.08 13.81
N ILE A 205 -13.18 7.84 14.91
CA ILE A 205 -13.47 8.48 16.18
C ILE A 205 -12.84 9.87 16.17
N GLY A 206 -13.64 10.90 16.42
CA GLY A 206 -13.15 12.28 16.52
C GLY A 206 -12.41 12.49 17.83
N CYS A 207 -11.14 12.86 17.75
CA CYS A 207 -10.31 13.21 18.90
C CYS A 207 -9.09 14.05 18.47
N ASP A 208 -8.29 14.47 19.43
CA ASP A 208 -7.00 15.10 19.18
C ASP A 208 -5.97 14.01 18.83
N SER A 209 -5.80 13.72 17.54
CA SER A 209 -5.01 12.62 17.01
C SER A 209 -3.71 13.09 16.34
N VAL A 210 -2.73 12.19 16.23
CA VAL A 210 -1.52 12.39 15.42
C VAL A 210 -1.60 11.47 14.21
N PRO A 211 -1.68 12.00 12.99
CA PRO A 211 -2.00 11.20 11.78
C PRO A 211 -0.81 10.39 11.27
N VAL A 212 -0.26 9.51 12.11
CA VAL A 212 0.95 8.72 11.80
C VAL A 212 0.80 7.81 10.59
N GLY A 213 -0.38 7.21 10.41
CA GLY A 213 -0.67 6.40 9.23
C GLY A 213 -0.72 7.24 7.96
N PHE A 214 -1.24 8.47 8.04
CA PHE A 214 -1.21 9.40 6.92
C PHE A 214 0.22 9.85 6.59
N TRP A 215 1.10 10.05 7.58
CA TRP A 215 2.51 10.33 7.35
C TRP A 215 3.18 9.19 6.58
N LEU A 216 2.92 7.95 7.00
CA LEU A 216 3.44 6.76 6.33
C LEU A 216 2.86 6.61 4.90
N PHE A 217 1.56 6.82 4.74
CA PHE A 217 0.89 6.74 3.43
C PHE A 217 1.44 7.80 2.45
N LYS A 218 1.75 9.01 2.92
CA LYS A 218 2.32 10.08 2.09
C LYS A 218 3.80 9.88 1.79
N ALA A 219 4.50 9.06 2.56
CA ALA A 219 5.93 8.85 2.37
C ALA A 219 6.24 8.21 1.01
N TRP A 220 7.32 8.67 0.41
CA TRP A 220 7.99 8.10 -0.76
C TRP A 220 9.43 7.74 -0.44
N ARG A 221 9.99 8.36 0.60
CA ARG A 221 11.33 8.13 1.12
C ARG A 221 11.31 8.04 2.63
N ALA A 222 12.25 7.26 3.15
CA ALA A 222 12.53 7.17 4.56
C ALA A 222 14.04 7.23 4.80
N GLY A 223 14.47 8.03 5.75
CA GLY A 223 15.86 8.16 6.14
C GLY A 223 16.01 8.23 7.66
N LEU A 224 17.18 7.88 8.15
CA LEU A 224 17.54 7.97 9.56
C LEU A 224 18.42 9.19 9.81
N ASP A 225 18.00 10.02 10.77
CA ASP A 225 18.76 11.09 11.40
C ASP A 225 19.17 10.57 12.80
N GLY A 226 20.31 9.91 12.88
CA GLY A 226 20.67 9.11 14.05
C GLY A 226 19.65 7.99 14.30
N GLU A 227 18.94 8.04 15.43
CA GLU A 227 17.89 7.08 15.79
C GLU A 227 16.46 7.53 15.36
N VAL A 228 16.33 8.71 14.76
CA VAL A 228 15.04 9.27 14.33
C VAL A 228 14.76 8.88 12.89
N LEU A 229 13.63 8.25 12.65
CA LEU A 229 13.10 7.97 11.32
C LEU A 229 12.39 9.20 10.78
N VAL A 230 12.88 9.72 9.66
CA VAL A 230 12.32 10.87 8.93
C VAL A 230 11.59 10.33 7.70
N LEU A 231 10.31 10.64 7.59
CA LEU A 231 9.46 10.29 6.44
C LEU A 231 9.35 11.50 5.51
N LEU A 232 9.57 11.29 4.21
CA LEU A 232 9.57 12.34 3.20
C LEU A 232 8.60 12.00 2.08
N ASP A 233 7.86 13.00 1.59
CA ASP A 233 7.00 12.89 0.42
C ASP A 233 7.81 12.84 -0.90
N ALA A 234 7.10 12.76 -2.04
CA ALA A 234 7.72 12.72 -3.36
C ALA A 234 8.53 13.98 -3.71
N GLN A 235 8.24 15.11 -3.10
CA GLN A 235 8.93 16.39 -3.30
C GLN A 235 10.10 16.59 -2.33
N GLY A 236 10.31 15.66 -1.39
CA GLY A 236 11.32 15.73 -0.33
C GLY A 236 10.85 16.54 0.89
N GLY A 237 9.58 16.89 0.95
CA GLY A 237 8.97 17.51 2.12
C GLY A 237 8.80 16.50 3.25
N GLU A 238 9.09 16.90 4.49
CA GLU A 238 8.93 16.06 5.65
C GLU A 238 7.44 15.84 5.96
N THR A 239 7.02 14.57 6.02
CA THR A 239 5.67 14.18 6.42
C THR A 239 5.57 13.87 7.90
N GLY A 240 6.64 13.40 8.52
CA GLY A 240 6.69 13.14 9.95
C GLY A 240 8.03 12.61 10.44
N ARG A 241 8.22 12.67 11.76
CA ARG A 241 9.38 12.15 12.49
C ARG A 241 8.95 11.16 13.55
N LEU A 242 9.61 10.02 13.56
CA LEU A 242 9.32 8.93 14.48
C LEU A 242 10.61 8.49 15.19
N LYS A 243 10.47 8.00 16.40
CA LYS A 243 11.55 7.37 17.17
C LYS A 243 11.13 5.96 17.56
N ARG A 244 12.10 5.10 17.89
CA ARG A 244 11.82 3.76 18.40
C ARG A 244 10.99 3.84 19.66
N ASP A 245 9.94 3.00 19.75
CA ASP A 245 9.24 2.73 20.99
C ASP A 245 10.11 1.79 21.83
N ARG A 246 10.51 2.23 23.03
CA ARG A 246 11.42 1.50 23.94
C ARG A 246 10.62 0.85 25.05
#